data_e2520f123ea5f0e98318d79e315370de
#
_entry.id   e2520f123ea5f0e98318d79e315370de
#
_cell.length_a   1.000
_cell.length_b   1.000
_cell.length_c   1.000
_cell.angle_alpha   90.00
_cell.angle_beta   90.00
_cell.angle_gamma   90.00
#
_symmetry.space_group_name_H-M   'P 1'
#
loop_
_entity.id
_entity.type
_entity.pdbx_description
1 polymer ?
#
loop_
_entity_poly.entity_id
_entity_poly.type
_entity_poly.pdbx_seq_one_letter_code
_entity_poly.pdbx_strand_id
1 'polypeptide(L)'
;LTATRGSIDGRILRGLFANQFIKSHNLGKTAHTNKDFMDLFYGDLRFVSAYKDTVKGTSFPAPLSLQKNKNAAKETKFASNTVVDSFYAKQEYDVPEKQNLLGFKGVKGFIVLDGTECSPVSVETAIKLHMSRSSEQERVQGRSSDGTIFNYEYLEPNQVFVGSVVGPKEALESFVREFPKDLDCHIGRSRRTEYGHCTVTIGDITPVPMATSTGNSVYVRLHTPLLLGTESIHDVVGRAVASIGSDITIGGVFASYQEEQNFNSIWGVRSSAESAASAGSVVELVKASGWSPDDVAALQHILY
;
A
#
# COMPACT_ATOMS: atom_id res chain seq x y z
N LEU A 1 -15.36 17.13 3.19
CA LEU A 1 -14.35 16.48 4.01
C LEU A 1 -13.29 15.86 3.10
N THR A 2 -12.01 16.20 3.31
CA THR A 2 -10.90 15.50 2.65
C THR A 2 -10.42 14.41 3.61
N ALA A 3 -10.80 13.17 3.31
CA ALA A 3 -10.38 12.02 4.09
C ALA A 3 -8.88 11.73 3.90
N THR A 4 -8.20 11.32 4.96
CA THR A 4 -6.82 10.83 4.90
C THR A 4 -6.81 9.32 4.71
N ARG A 5 -5.73 8.80 4.14
CA ARG A 5 -5.49 7.35 4.07
C ARG A 5 -4.79 6.88 5.34
N GLY A 6 -5.11 5.69 5.80
CA GLY A 6 -4.44 5.06 6.94
C GLY A 6 -3.06 4.46 6.61
N SER A 7 -2.46 4.87 5.50
CA SER A 7 -1.14 4.44 5.03
C SER A 7 -0.46 5.56 4.27
N ILE A 8 0.86 5.50 4.14
CA ILE A 8 1.64 6.42 3.32
C ILE A 8 1.92 5.71 1.99
N ASP A 9 1.31 6.21 0.92
CA ASP A 9 1.43 5.64 -0.42
C ASP A 9 2.90 5.67 -0.90
N GLY A 10 3.36 4.59 -1.52
CA GLY A 10 4.72 4.50 -2.08
C GLY A 10 5.05 5.61 -3.08
N ARG A 11 4.05 6.13 -3.80
CA ARG A 11 4.20 7.30 -4.68
C ARG A 11 4.58 8.57 -3.90
N ILE A 12 4.07 8.72 -2.67
CA ILE A 12 4.41 9.84 -1.78
C ILE A 12 5.87 9.70 -1.33
N LEU A 13 6.28 8.50 -0.96
CA LEU A 13 7.68 8.22 -0.56
C LEU A 13 8.63 8.47 -1.73
N ARG A 14 8.33 7.94 -2.92
CA ARG A 14 9.11 8.22 -4.14
C ARG A 14 9.21 9.72 -4.42
N GLY A 15 8.09 10.43 -4.33
CA GLY A 15 8.05 11.88 -4.56
C GLY A 15 8.83 12.68 -3.51
N LEU A 16 8.89 12.21 -2.27
CA LEU A 16 9.69 12.78 -1.20
C LEU A 16 11.18 12.72 -1.56
N PHE A 17 11.70 11.51 -1.81
CA PHE A 17 13.11 11.30 -2.15
C PHE A 17 13.50 11.97 -3.46
N ALA A 18 12.65 11.90 -4.50
CA ALA A 18 12.87 12.61 -5.76
C ALA A 18 12.98 14.12 -5.56
N ASN A 19 12.12 14.73 -4.75
CA ASN A 19 12.18 16.15 -4.45
C ASN A 19 13.44 16.51 -3.64
N GLN A 20 13.86 15.66 -2.73
CA GLN A 20 15.10 15.85 -1.97
C GLN A 20 16.32 15.79 -2.88
N PHE A 21 16.38 14.82 -3.79
CA PHE A 21 17.44 14.69 -4.79
C PHE A 21 17.52 15.93 -5.69
N ILE A 22 16.38 16.39 -6.23
CA ILE A 22 16.31 17.59 -7.06
C ILE A 22 16.87 18.82 -6.33
N LYS A 23 16.59 18.95 -5.04
CA LYS A 23 17.07 20.08 -4.24
C LYS A 23 18.56 19.99 -3.93
N SER A 24 19.05 18.83 -3.51
CA SER A 24 20.47 18.62 -3.15
C SER A 24 21.39 18.84 -4.35
N HIS A 25 20.95 18.44 -5.55
CA HIS A 25 21.71 18.59 -6.79
C HIS A 25 21.36 19.84 -7.60
N ASN A 26 20.48 20.71 -7.10
CA ASN A 26 20.05 21.95 -7.79
C ASN A 26 19.53 21.72 -9.22
N LEU A 27 18.87 20.60 -9.49
CA LEU A 27 18.46 20.21 -10.85
C LEU A 27 17.26 21.01 -11.38
N GLY A 28 16.42 21.54 -10.50
CA GLY A 28 15.25 22.33 -10.89
C GLY A 28 14.35 21.57 -11.88
N LYS A 29 14.09 22.16 -13.03
CA LYS A 29 13.23 21.57 -14.07
C LYS A 29 13.95 20.57 -14.98
N THR A 30 15.26 20.42 -14.87
CA THR A 30 16.09 19.58 -15.73
C THR A 30 16.38 18.20 -15.12
N ALA A 31 15.74 17.84 -14.03
CA ALA A 31 15.95 16.55 -13.36
C ALA A 31 15.83 15.34 -14.31
N HIS A 32 14.93 15.40 -15.28
CA HIS A 32 14.72 14.34 -16.27
C HIS A 32 15.91 14.10 -17.22
N THR A 33 16.89 14.99 -17.26
CA THR A 33 18.12 14.83 -18.03
C THR A 33 19.30 14.29 -17.20
N ASN A 34 19.13 14.24 -15.87
CA ASN A 34 20.13 13.71 -14.98
C ASN A 34 20.03 12.18 -14.92
N LYS A 35 21.11 11.48 -15.25
CA LYS A 35 21.15 10.03 -15.33
C LYS A 35 20.85 9.38 -13.96
N ASP A 36 21.50 9.83 -12.89
CA ASP A 36 21.36 9.25 -11.56
C ASP A 36 19.93 9.44 -11.04
N PHE A 37 19.30 10.60 -11.32
CA PHE A 37 17.88 10.81 -11.02
C PHE A 37 16.98 9.83 -11.76
N MET A 38 17.24 9.59 -13.05
CA MET A 38 16.45 8.67 -13.84
C MET A 38 16.62 7.23 -13.36
N ASP A 39 17.85 6.82 -13.07
CA ASP A 39 18.15 5.47 -12.57
C ASP A 39 17.50 5.20 -11.21
N LEU A 40 17.51 6.16 -10.29
CA LEU A 40 16.93 6.02 -8.95
C LEU A 40 15.39 6.07 -8.93
N PHE A 41 14.77 6.90 -9.77
CA PHE A 41 13.34 7.16 -9.67
C PHE A 41 12.51 6.63 -10.84
N TYR A 42 13.13 6.26 -11.94
CA TYR A 42 12.47 5.70 -13.13
C TYR A 42 13.09 4.37 -13.59
N GLY A 43 14.10 3.88 -12.86
CA GLY A 43 14.72 2.57 -13.06
C GLY A 43 13.99 1.45 -12.31
N ASP A 44 14.78 0.56 -11.69
CA ASP A 44 14.30 -0.71 -11.12
C ASP A 44 13.86 -0.62 -9.66
N LEU A 45 14.02 0.53 -9.00
CA LEU A 45 13.55 0.70 -7.63
C LEU A 45 12.04 0.83 -7.56
N ARG A 46 11.43 0.07 -6.68
CA ARG A 46 9.99 0.09 -6.37
C ARG A 46 9.77 0.58 -4.96
N PHE A 47 8.95 1.60 -4.81
CA PHE A 47 8.60 2.21 -3.52
C PHE A 47 7.27 1.63 -3.06
N VAL A 48 7.33 0.80 -2.03
CA VAL A 48 6.15 0.15 -1.45
C VAL A 48 5.51 1.08 -0.43
N SER A 49 4.18 1.04 -0.32
CA SER A 49 3.45 1.84 0.67
C SER A 49 3.89 1.51 2.10
N ALA A 50 3.94 2.54 2.96
CA ALA A 50 4.24 2.36 4.37
C ALA A 50 2.96 2.20 5.19
N TYR A 51 3.00 1.27 6.12
CA TYR A 51 1.92 0.90 7.01
C TYR A 51 2.32 1.07 8.46
N LYS A 52 1.32 1.30 9.33
CA LYS A 52 1.56 1.53 10.77
C LYS A 52 2.31 0.35 11.37
N ASP A 53 3.39 0.68 12.05
CA ASP A 53 4.15 -0.28 12.84
C ASP A 53 3.57 -0.43 14.25
N THR A 54 3.69 -1.62 14.80
CA THR A 54 3.18 -1.98 16.12
C THR A 54 4.19 -2.85 16.85
N VAL A 55 3.99 -3.05 18.14
CA VAL A 55 4.81 -3.98 18.94
C VAL A 55 4.75 -5.44 18.44
N LYS A 56 3.73 -5.78 17.65
CA LYS A 56 3.56 -7.12 17.04
C LYS A 56 4.09 -7.17 15.58
N GLY A 57 4.65 -6.07 15.08
CA GLY A 57 5.15 -5.94 13.72
C GLY A 57 4.40 -4.93 12.86
N THR A 58 4.85 -4.79 11.64
CA THR A 58 4.25 -3.85 10.68
C THR A 58 2.92 -4.37 10.17
N SER A 59 1.91 -3.53 10.24
CA SER A 59 0.58 -3.85 9.73
C SER A 59 0.56 -3.85 8.20
N PHE A 60 -0.49 -4.44 7.64
CA PHE A 60 -0.74 -4.45 6.20
C PHE A 60 -2.25 -4.48 5.93
N PRO A 61 -2.69 -4.15 4.70
CA PRO A 61 -4.10 -4.23 4.33
C PRO A 61 -4.64 -5.64 4.55
N ALA A 62 -5.76 -5.75 5.25
CA ALA A 62 -6.38 -7.05 5.51
C ALA A 62 -6.71 -7.75 4.19
N PRO A 63 -6.25 -9.01 4.00
CA PRO A 63 -6.61 -9.79 2.84
C PRO A 63 -8.14 -9.90 2.71
N LEU A 64 -8.67 -9.64 1.52
CA LEU A 64 -10.11 -9.70 1.28
C LEU A 64 -10.68 -11.13 1.35
N SER A 65 -9.81 -12.13 1.32
CA SER A 65 -10.17 -13.53 1.58
C SER A 65 -10.46 -13.81 3.06
N LEU A 66 -9.97 -12.95 3.98
CA LEU A 66 -10.18 -13.14 5.41
C LEU A 66 -11.59 -12.74 5.84
N GLN A 67 -12.21 -13.61 6.58
CA GLN A 67 -13.53 -13.42 7.15
C GLN A 67 -13.52 -13.65 8.67
N LYS A 68 -14.33 -12.87 9.38
CA LYS A 68 -14.49 -13.00 10.83
C LYS A 68 -15.94 -13.28 11.21
N ASN A 69 -16.12 -14.07 12.27
CA ASN A 69 -17.43 -14.35 12.83
C ASN A 69 -18.08 -13.04 13.35
N LYS A 70 -19.28 -12.74 12.86
CA LYS A 70 -20.05 -11.54 13.29
C LYS A 70 -20.50 -11.64 14.75
N ASN A 71 -20.78 -12.87 15.21
CA ASN A 71 -21.39 -13.16 16.50
C ASN A 71 -20.35 -13.45 17.60
N ALA A 72 -19.03 -13.48 17.25
CA ALA A 72 -17.99 -13.64 18.25
C ALA A 72 -17.99 -12.44 19.23
N ALA A 73 -17.72 -12.71 20.49
CA ALA A 73 -17.53 -11.68 21.50
C ALA A 73 -16.44 -10.68 21.06
N LYS A 74 -16.52 -9.44 21.54
CA LYS A 74 -15.61 -8.37 21.09
C LYS A 74 -14.15 -8.74 21.38
N GLU A 75 -13.89 -9.38 22.51
CA GLU A 75 -12.58 -9.80 22.99
C GLU A 75 -11.97 -10.93 22.15
N THR A 76 -12.81 -11.80 21.59
CA THR A 76 -12.38 -12.99 20.84
C THR A 76 -12.57 -12.86 19.32
N LYS A 77 -12.99 -11.69 18.85
CA LYS A 77 -13.41 -11.47 17.45
C LYS A 77 -12.31 -11.70 16.41
N PHE A 78 -11.08 -11.71 16.85
CA PHE A 78 -9.88 -11.93 16.04
C PHE A 78 -9.04 -13.12 16.54
N ALA A 79 -9.58 -13.96 17.44
CA ALA A 79 -8.93 -15.20 17.80
C ALA A 79 -8.85 -16.16 16.60
N SER A 80 -7.87 -17.04 16.60
CA SER A 80 -7.57 -17.97 15.49
C SER A 80 -8.78 -18.83 15.04
N ASN A 81 -9.69 -19.13 15.97
CA ASN A 81 -10.91 -19.89 15.69
C ASN A 81 -12.10 -19.03 15.22
N THR A 82 -11.95 -17.70 15.13
CA THR A 82 -13.02 -16.77 14.73
C THR A 82 -12.72 -16.03 13.42
N VAL A 83 -11.50 -16.14 12.93
CA VAL A 83 -11.07 -15.62 11.63
C VAL A 83 -10.71 -16.82 10.75
N VAL A 84 -11.26 -16.85 9.54
CA VAL A 84 -11.01 -17.90 8.55
C VAL A 84 -10.57 -17.26 7.24
N ASP A 85 -9.69 -17.94 6.52
CA ASP A 85 -9.38 -17.59 5.14
C ASP A 85 -10.28 -18.39 4.20
N SER A 86 -10.99 -17.69 3.32
CA SER A 86 -11.96 -18.29 2.40
C SER A 86 -11.33 -19.26 1.40
N PHE A 87 -10.03 -19.14 1.12
CA PHE A 87 -9.33 -20.12 0.27
C PHE A 87 -9.18 -21.46 0.98
N TYR A 88 -8.82 -21.46 2.26
CA TYR A 88 -8.67 -22.67 3.06
C TYR A 88 -10.04 -23.27 3.44
N ALA A 89 -11.02 -22.42 3.75
CA ALA A 89 -12.37 -22.87 4.06
C ALA A 89 -12.99 -23.70 2.93
N LYS A 90 -12.64 -23.45 1.66
CA LYS A 90 -13.07 -24.28 0.53
C LYS A 90 -12.46 -25.68 0.53
N GLN A 91 -11.25 -25.85 1.07
CA GLN A 91 -10.55 -27.14 1.09
C GLN A 91 -10.99 -28.03 2.26
N GLU A 92 -11.25 -27.42 3.42
CA GLU A 92 -11.71 -28.16 4.60
C GLU A 92 -13.22 -28.46 4.57
N TYR A 93 -14.01 -27.64 3.90
CA TYR A 93 -15.45 -27.74 3.83
C TYR A 93 -15.91 -28.06 2.39
N ASP A 94 -15.47 -29.20 1.88
CA ASP A 94 -16.11 -29.82 0.69
C ASP A 94 -17.49 -30.41 1.06
N VAL A 95 -18.16 -29.71 1.96
CA VAL A 95 -19.49 -30.03 2.47
C VAL A 95 -20.47 -29.01 1.90
N PRO A 96 -21.69 -29.41 1.54
CA PRO A 96 -22.72 -28.51 0.98
C PRO A 96 -23.20 -27.40 1.92
N GLU A 97 -22.52 -27.16 2.99
CA GLU A 97 -22.87 -26.17 4.01
C GLU A 97 -22.26 -24.78 3.71
N LYS A 98 -22.70 -24.17 2.63
CA LYS A 98 -22.72 -22.69 2.51
C LYS A 98 -23.37 -22.02 3.74
N GLN A 99 -23.97 -22.78 4.62
CA GLN A 99 -24.67 -22.33 5.83
C GLN A 99 -23.69 -21.85 6.92
N ASN A 100 -22.49 -22.40 7.04
CA ASN A 100 -21.58 -22.05 8.13
C ASN A 100 -20.89 -20.66 7.96
N LEU A 101 -20.83 -20.12 6.75
CA LEU A 101 -20.32 -18.75 6.52
C LEU A 101 -21.39 -17.65 6.63
N LEU A 102 -22.67 -17.97 6.81
CA LEU A 102 -23.75 -16.98 6.97
C LEU A 102 -23.53 -16.04 8.17
N GLY A 103 -22.79 -16.48 9.17
CA GLY A 103 -22.38 -15.67 10.32
C GLY A 103 -21.08 -14.88 10.15
N PHE A 104 -20.40 -14.98 9.01
CA PHE A 104 -19.12 -14.34 8.78
C PHE A 104 -19.23 -13.05 7.96
N LYS A 105 -18.24 -12.18 8.09
CA LYS A 105 -18.07 -10.96 7.29
C LYS A 105 -16.59 -10.67 7.04
N GLY A 106 -16.29 -10.03 5.92
CA GLY A 106 -14.93 -9.65 5.57
C GLY A 106 -14.23 -8.85 6.67
N VAL A 107 -12.96 -9.14 6.90
CA VAL A 107 -12.07 -8.32 7.71
C VAL A 107 -11.74 -7.07 6.90
N LYS A 108 -11.79 -5.89 7.53
CA LYS A 108 -11.53 -4.60 6.89
C LYS A 108 -10.41 -3.85 7.61
N GLY A 109 -9.76 -2.94 6.90
CA GLY A 109 -8.72 -2.07 7.44
C GLY A 109 -7.35 -2.73 7.41
N PHE A 110 -6.58 -2.53 8.45
CA PHE A 110 -5.22 -3.07 8.57
C PHE A 110 -5.16 -4.11 9.67
N ILE A 111 -4.31 -5.11 9.47
CA ILE A 111 -4.05 -6.18 10.43
C ILE A 111 -2.55 -6.38 10.59
N VAL A 112 -2.17 -6.99 11.68
CA VAL A 112 -0.87 -7.62 11.88
C VAL A 112 -1.10 -9.11 12.16
N LEU A 113 -0.21 -9.95 11.64
CA LEU A 113 -0.18 -11.37 11.93
C LEU A 113 1.00 -11.65 12.84
N ASP A 114 0.74 -12.34 13.94
CA ASP A 114 1.73 -12.84 14.89
C ASP A 114 1.53 -14.36 15.01
N GLY A 115 2.32 -15.12 14.28
CA GLY A 115 2.07 -16.56 14.09
C GLY A 115 0.69 -16.81 13.47
N THR A 116 -0.20 -17.46 14.21
CA THR A 116 -1.59 -17.76 13.80
C THR A 116 -2.59 -16.71 14.27
N GLU A 117 -2.16 -15.72 15.05
CA GLU A 117 -3.03 -14.66 15.54
C GLU A 117 -3.15 -13.52 14.55
N CYS A 118 -4.39 -13.12 14.29
CA CYS A 118 -4.72 -11.93 13.50
C CYS A 118 -5.19 -10.83 14.44
N SER A 119 -4.51 -9.67 14.42
CA SER A 119 -4.91 -8.52 15.24
C SER A 119 -5.21 -7.31 14.36
N PRO A 120 -6.36 -6.63 14.57
CA PRO A 120 -6.68 -5.40 13.84
C PRO A 120 -5.78 -4.25 14.29
N VAL A 121 -5.39 -3.41 13.35
CA VAL A 121 -4.60 -2.21 13.61
C VAL A 121 -5.39 -0.99 13.22
N SER A 122 -5.56 -0.07 14.16
CA SER A 122 -6.16 1.24 13.92
C SER A 122 -5.08 2.28 13.71
N VAL A 123 -5.25 3.08 12.67
CA VAL A 123 -4.46 4.29 12.46
C VAL A 123 -5.22 5.45 13.07
N GLU A 124 -4.56 6.20 13.92
CA GLU A 124 -5.15 7.34 14.61
C GLU A 124 -5.21 8.53 13.68
N THR A 125 -6.41 9.09 13.54
CA THR A 125 -6.69 10.26 12.71
C THR A 125 -7.48 11.28 13.49
N ALA A 126 -7.27 12.55 13.20
CA ALA A 126 -8.08 13.63 13.73
C ALA A 126 -8.56 14.56 12.62
N ILE A 127 -9.59 15.33 12.93
CA ILE A 127 -10.18 16.30 12.00
C ILE A 127 -9.94 17.70 12.55
N LYS A 128 -9.40 18.58 11.71
CA LYS A 128 -9.26 19.99 12.03
C LYS A 128 -10.04 20.86 11.07
N LEU A 129 -10.80 21.79 11.65
CA LEU A 129 -11.55 22.79 10.91
C LEU A 129 -10.60 23.90 10.46
N HIS A 130 -10.62 24.22 9.19
CA HIS A 130 -9.88 25.32 8.59
C HIS A 130 -10.84 26.36 8.03
N MET A 131 -10.39 27.60 8.14
CA MET A 131 -11.10 28.76 7.61
C MET A 131 -10.14 29.54 6.70
N SER A 132 -10.50 29.69 5.44
CA SER A 132 -9.77 30.55 4.51
C SER A 132 -10.38 31.95 4.53
N ARG A 133 -9.53 32.97 4.57
CA ARG A 133 -9.90 34.37 4.43
C ARG A 133 -9.13 34.92 3.23
N SER A 134 -9.78 34.97 2.09
CA SER A 134 -9.13 35.30 0.82
C SER A 134 -9.00 36.80 0.59
N SER A 135 -9.96 37.59 1.11
CA SER A 135 -9.96 39.05 0.96
C SER A 135 -9.45 39.77 2.21
N GLU A 136 -8.98 41.01 2.02
CA GLU A 136 -8.55 41.87 3.11
C GLU A 136 -9.72 42.21 4.05
N GLN A 137 -10.90 42.41 3.50
CA GLN A 137 -12.13 42.67 4.27
C GLN A 137 -12.48 41.48 5.18
N GLU A 138 -12.38 40.25 4.70
CA GLU A 138 -12.60 39.04 5.51
C GLU A 138 -11.57 38.91 6.64
N ARG A 139 -10.30 39.31 6.39
CA ARG A 139 -9.25 39.30 7.40
C ARG A 139 -9.52 40.33 8.50
N VAL A 140 -9.92 41.53 8.12
CA VAL A 140 -10.23 42.64 9.06
C VAL A 140 -11.48 42.31 9.88
N GLN A 141 -12.52 41.76 9.27
CA GLN A 141 -13.78 41.44 9.95
C GLN A 141 -13.72 40.12 10.74
N GLY A 142 -12.66 39.32 10.58
CA GLY A 142 -12.56 38.00 11.21
C GLY A 142 -13.58 36.98 10.71
N ARG A 143 -14.26 37.23 9.59
CA ARG A 143 -15.29 36.40 8.99
C ARG A 143 -14.79 35.80 7.69
N SER A 144 -15.34 34.65 7.32
CA SER A 144 -15.11 34.02 6.02
C SER A 144 -16.39 34.07 5.20
N SER A 145 -16.27 34.22 3.90
CA SER A 145 -17.37 34.07 2.97
C SER A 145 -17.81 32.60 2.87
N ASP A 146 -18.97 32.36 2.31
CA ASP A 146 -19.48 30.99 2.11
C ASP A 146 -18.51 30.13 1.26
N GLY A 147 -18.36 28.88 1.67
CA GLY A 147 -17.49 27.89 1.00
C GLY A 147 -16.00 27.94 1.39
N THR A 148 -15.60 28.84 2.27
CA THR A 148 -14.20 28.98 2.72
C THR A 148 -13.87 28.25 4.02
N ILE A 149 -14.87 27.54 4.58
CA ILE A 149 -14.70 26.66 5.73
C ILE A 149 -14.56 25.22 5.22
N PHE A 150 -13.49 24.54 5.58
CA PHE A 150 -13.24 23.15 5.17
C PHE A 150 -12.56 22.35 6.28
N ASN A 151 -12.78 21.04 6.26
CA ASN A 151 -12.18 20.12 7.20
C ASN A 151 -11.05 19.35 6.54
N TYR A 152 -9.91 19.25 7.24
CA TYR A 152 -8.87 18.28 6.96
C TYR A 152 -8.91 17.17 8.00
N GLU A 153 -8.94 15.94 7.52
CA GLU A 153 -8.55 14.78 8.31
C GLU A 153 -7.05 14.54 8.12
N TYR A 154 -6.34 14.30 9.19
CA TYR A 154 -4.89 14.08 9.20
C TYR A 154 -4.52 12.91 10.09
N LEU A 155 -3.34 12.31 9.85
CA LEU A 155 -2.75 11.31 10.73
C LEU A 155 -2.26 11.99 11.99
N GLU A 156 -2.66 11.49 13.17
CA GLU A 156 -2.16 12.01 14.44
C GLU A 156 -0.65 11.78 14.58
N PRO A 157 0.08 12.67 15.28
CA PRO A 157 1.50 12.53 15.49
C PRO A 157 1.85 11.30 16.34
N ASN A 158 3.16 11.01 16.44
CA ASN A 158 3.73 9.90 17.23
C ASN A 158 3.33 8.50 16.76
N GLN A 159 2.96 8.35 15.50
CA GLN A 159 2.77 7.06 14.87
C GLN A 159 3.96 6.74 13.97
N VAL A 160 4.40 5.49 13.99
CA VAL A 160 5.48 4.99 13.13
C VAL A 160 4.86 4.22 11.97
N PHE A 161 5.37 4.49 10.77
CA PHE A 161 5.00 3.77 9.55
C PHE A 161 6.25 3.17 8.92
N VAL A 162 6.18 1.90 8.55
CA VAL A 162 7.27 1.19 7.90
C VAL A 162 6.87 0.86 6.46
N GLY A 163 7.71 1.23 5.52
CA GLY A 163 7.62 0.89 4.10
C GLY A 163 8.94 0.31 3.62
N SER A 164 8.96 -0.09 2.35
CA SER A 164 10.16 -0.69 1.75
C SER A 164 10.47 -0.04 0.40
N VAL A 165 11.76 0.02 0.09
CA VAL A 165 12.23 0.23 -1.28
C VAL A 165 12.85 -1.09 -1.73
N VAL A 166 12.34 -1.63 -2.84
CA VAL A 166 12.76 -2.95 -3.34
C VAL A 166 13.39 -2.79 -4.72
N GLY A 167 14.41 -3.56 -5.00
CA GLY A 167 15.09 -3.53 -6.29
C GLY A 167 16.45 -4.25 -6.27
N PRO A 168 17.22 -4.17 -7.36
CA PRO A 168 18.56 -4.72 -7.43
C PRO A 168 19.49 -4.14 -6.36
N LYS A 169 20.39 -4.96 -5.84
CA LYS A 169 21.30 -4.57 -4.76
C LYS A 169 22.09 -3.30 -5.07
N GLU A 170 22.63 -3.19 -6.27
CA GLU A 170 23.42 -2.05 -6.71
C GLU A 170 22.60 -0.74 -6.75
N ALA A 171 21.33 -0.82 -7.15
CA ALA A 171 20.43 0.32 -7.14
C ALA A 171 20.06 0.74 -5.71
N LEU A 172 19.83 -0.23 -4.81
CA LEU A 172 19.60 0.02 -3.39
C LEU A 172 20.81 0.64 -2.69
N GLU A 173 22.03 0.14 -2.97
CA GLU A 173 23.26 0.72 -2.45
C GLU A 173 23.48 2.14 -2.93
N SER A 174 23.12 2.44 -4.18
CA SER A 174 23.17 3.80 -4.74
C SER A 174 22.15 4.69 -4.05
N PHE A 175 20.94 4.19 -3.80
CA PHE A 175 19.90 4.92 -3.07
C PHE A 175 20.34 5.24 -1.63
N VAL A 176 20.83 4.26 -0.88
CA VAL A 176 21.28 4.47 0.52
C VAL A 176 22.46 5.45 0.59
N ARG A 177 23.37 5.43 -0.39
CA ARG A 177 24.51 6.35 -0.46
C ARG A 177 24.10 7.79 -0.73
N GLU A 178 23.03 7.98 -1.48
CA GLU A 178 22.55 9.29 -1.90
C GLU A 178 21.88 10.07 -0.77
N PHE A 179 21.19 9.38 0.14
CA PHE A 179 20.40 10.02 1.18
C PHE A 179 21.00 9.84 2.57
N PRO A 180 20.87 10.84 3.47
CA PRO A 180 21.25 10.68 4.86
C PRO A 180 20.36 9.61 5.52
N LYS A 181 20.91 8.95 6.56
CA LYS A 181 20.19 7.92 7.30
C LYS A 181 18.86 8.44 7.88
N ASP A 182 18.87 9.66 8.42
CA ASP A 182 17.71 10.32 8.96
C ASP A 182 17.43 11.60 8.18
N LEU A 183 16.23 11.73 7.67
CA LEU A 183 15.77 12.83 6.85
C LEU A 183 14.59 13.52 7.53
N ASP A 184 14.79 14.76 7.96
CA ASP A 184 13.71 15.64 8.43
C ASP A 184 12.98 16.23 7.21
N CYS A 185 11.67 15.99 7.13
CA CYS A 185 10.93 16.30 5.92
C CYS A 185 9.44 16.55 6.19
N HIS A 186 8.76 16.97 5.13
CA HIS A 186 7.32 17.18 5.13
C HIS A 186 6.67 16.42 3.96
N ILE A 187 5.68 15.61 4.26
CA ILE A 187 4.91 14.83 3.28
C ILE A 187 3.42 15.22 3.28
N GLY A 188 2.73 14.87 2.20
CA GLY A 188 1.29 15.09 2.09
C GLY A 188 0.89 16.49 1.64
N ARG A 189 -0.38 16.83 1.87
CA ARG A 189 -0.94 18.15 1.58
C ARG A 189 -0.60 19.15 2.69
N SER A 190 -0.66 20.43 2.33
CA SER A 190 -0.44 21.53 3.28
C SER A 190 0.89 21.46 4.04
N ARG A 191 1.88 20.80 3.47
CA ARG A 191 3.22 20.59 4.03
C ARG A 191 4.03 21.89 4.31
N ARG A 192 3.54 23.03 3.84
CA ARG A 192 4.15 24.34 4.10
C ARG A 192 3.56 25.03 5.33
N THR A 193 2.59 24.42 5.97
CA THR A 193 1.93 24.94 7.16
C THR A 193 2.26 24.07 8.37
N GLU A 194 1.27 23.52 9.01
CA GLU A 194 1.38 22.76 10.27
C GLU A 194 1.32 21.24 10.10
N TYR A 195 1.19 20.74 8.84
CA TYR A 195 1.00 19.32 8.57
C TYR A 195 2.21 18.66 7.92
N GLY A 196 2.26 17.35 8.10
CA GLY A 196 3.12 16.44 7.37
C GLY A 196 4.57 16.43 7.80
N HIS A 197 4.95 17.14 8.87
CA HIS A 197 6.29 17.06 9.42
C HIS A 197 6.57 15.64 9.92
N CYS A 198 7.67 15.04 9.48
CA CYS A 198 8.08 13.70 9.89
C CYS A 198 9.59 13.51 9.72
N THR A 199 10.13 12.55 10.42
CA THR A 199 11.48 12.03 10.23
C THR A 199 11.38 10.69 9.49
N VAL A 200 12.12 10.54 8.39
CA VAL A 200 12.26 9.28 7.68
C VAL A 200 13.65 8.72 7.96
N THR A 201 13.68 7.52 8.54
CA THR A 201 14.92 6.78 8.78
C THR A 201 15.08 5.69 7.73
N ILE A 202 16.21 5.68 7.02
CA ILE A 202 16.55 4.64 6.05
C ILE A 202 17.17 3.46 6.80
N GLY A 203 16.54 2.29 6.70
CA GLY A 203 17.03 1.05 7.27
C GLY A 203 18.14 0.38 6.42
N ASP A 204 18.59 -0.76 6.91
CA ASP A 204 19.61 -1.55 6.24
C ASP A 204 19.05 -2.31 5.03
N ILE A 205 19.92 -2.60 4.05
CA ILE A 205 19.56 -3.44 2.92
C ILE A 205 19.55 -4.90 3.39
N THR A 206 18.39 -5.53 3.26
CA THR A 206 18.19 -6.93 3.62
C THR A 206 17.66 -7.72 2.43
N PRO A 207 18.01 -9.00 2.29
CA PRO A 207 17.40 -9.85 1.28
C PRO A 207 15.89 -9.96 1.49
N VAL A 208 15.14 -9.98 0.40
CA VAL A 208 13.69 -10.31 0.48
C VAL A 208 13.58 -11.78 0.89
N PRO A 209 12.82 -12.10 1.95
CA PRO A 209 12.62 -13.49 2.36
C PRO A 209 12.03 -14.31 1.20
N MET A 210 12.65 -15.46 0.93
CA MET A 210 12.11 -16.39 -0.07
C MET A 210 10.82 -16.99 0.44
N ALA A 211 9.75 -16.83 -0.33
CA ALA A 211 8.52 -17.55 -0.08
C ALA A 211 8.72 -19.04 -0.39
N THR A 212 8.04 -19.88 0.34
CA THR A 212 8.02 -21.33 0.09
C THR A 212 6.60 -21.74 -0.28
N SER A 213 6.49 -22.62 -1.27
CA SER A 213 5.22 -23.29 -1.59
C SER A 213 5.45 -24.78 -1.60
N THR A 214 4.49 -25.54 -1.05
CA THR A 214 4.52 -27.00 -0.97
C THR A 214 3.39 -27.65 -1.76
N GLY A 215 2.68 -26.90 -2.60
CA GLY A 215 1.51 -27.40 -3.33
C GLY A 215 1.36 -26.78 -4.71
N ASN A 216 0.15 -26.94 -5.24
CA ASN A 216 -0.19 -26.44 -6.56
C ASN A 216 -0.68 -24.98 -6.55
N SER A 217 -0.98 -24.43 -5.38
CA SER A 217 -1.51 -23.07 -5.24
C SER A 217 -0.53 -22.14 -4.52
N VAL A 218 -0.41 -20.91 -5.04
CA VAL A 218 0.28 -19.78 -4.40
C VAL A 218 -0.70 -18.62 -4.35
N TYR A 219 -0.71 -17.90 -3.24
CA TYR A 219 -1.61 -16.77 -3.03
C TYR A 219 -0.83 -15.47 -3.08
N VAL A 220 -1.16 -14.64 -4.07
CA VAL A 220 -0.58 -13.31 -4.25
C VAL A 220 -1.50 -12.28 -3.61
N ARG A 221 -0.98 -11.56 -2.63
CA ARG A 221 -1.70 -10.48 -1.96
C ARG A 221 -1.15 -9.14 -2.39
N LEU A 222 -2.04 -8.24 -2.78
CA LEU A 222 -1.67 -6.87 -3.14
C LEU A 222 -1.43 -6.03 -1.87
N HIS A 223 -0.21 -5.56 -1.68
CA HIS A 223 0.14 -4.60 -0.64
C HIS A 223 -0.17 -3.15 -1.06
N THR A 224 -0.18 -2.88 -2.35
CA THR A 224 -0.51 -1.59 -2.94
C THR A 224 -1.59 -1.79 -4.00
N PRO A 225 -2.35 -0.75 -4.37
CA PRO A 225 -3.28 -0.86 -5.48
C PRO A 225 -2.56 -1.26 -6.79
N LEU A 226 -3.13 -2.20 -7.51
CA LEU A 226 -2.68 -2.63 -8.84
C LEU A 226 -3.48 -1.88 -9.90
N LEU A 227 -2.82 -1.04 -10.69
CA LEU A 227 -3.46 -0.33 -11.81
C LEU A 227 -3.87 -1.33 -12.90
N LEU A 228 -5.11 -1.24 -13.34
CA LEU A 228 -5.69 -2.14 -14.32
C LEU A 228 -5.95 -1.45 -15.67
N GLY A 229 -6.06 -0.11 -15.68
CA GLY A 229 -6.49 0.61 -16.85
C GLY A 229 -7.88 0.16 -17.28
N THR A 230 -7.97 -0.46 -18.47
CA THR A 230 -9.21 -1.03 -19.02
C THR A 230 -9.27 -2.56 -18.94
N GLU A 231 -8.24 -3.20 -18.39
CA GLU A 231 -8.13 -4.66 -18.32
C GLU A 231 -8.73 -5.21 -17.02
N SER A 232 -8.99 -6.50 -16.98
CA SER A 232 -9.36 -7.19 -15.73
C SER A 232 -8.14 -7.57 -14.92
N ILE A 233 -8.33 -7.84 -13.62
CA ILE A 233 -7.26 -8.37 -12.76
C ILE A 233 -6.71 -9.71 -13.29
N HIS A 234 -7.57 -10.53 -13.93
CA HIS A 234 -7.17 -11.78 -14.55
C HIS A 234 -6.21 -11.55 -15.71
N ASP A 235 -6.50 -10.57 -16.59
CA ASP A 235 -5.66 -10.28 -17.76
C ASP A 235 -4.29 -9.73 -17.32
N VAL A 236 -4.28 -8.78 -16.38
CA VAL A 236 -3.04 -8.15 -15.89
C VAL A 236 -2.16 -9.18 -15.19
N VAL A 237 -2.73 -9.96 -14.25
CA VAL A 237 -1.98 -10.96 -13.49
C VAL A 237 -1.58 -12.13 -14.41
N GLY A 238 -2.51 -12.61 -15.26
CA GLY A 238 -2.22 -13.69 -16.21
C GLY A 238 -1.06 -13.37 -17.15
N ARG A 239 -1.03 -12.15 -17.69
CA ARG A 239 0.10 -11.67 -18.51
C ARG A 239 1.40 -11.59 -17.71
N ALA A 240 1.36 -11.12 -16.48
CA ALA A 240 2.55 -11.02 -15.62
C ALA A 240 3.16 -12.40 -15.35
N VAL A 241 2.36 -13.42 -15.06
CA VAL A 241 2.85 -14.77 -14.75
C VAL A 241 3.13 -15.66 -15.96
N ALA A 242 2.72 -15.25 -17.15
CA ALA A 242 2.90 -16.03 -18.39
C ALA A 242 4.38 -16.34 -18.72
N SER A 243 5.29 -15.48 -18.24
CA SER A 243 6.73 -15.68 -18.41
C SER A 243 7.32 -16.78 -17.52
N ILE A 244 6.61 -17.20 -16.46
CA ILE A 244 7.05 -18.26 -15.54
C ILE A 244 6.68 -19.64 -16.08
N GLY A 245 5.47 -19.79 -16.62
CA GLY A 245 5.01 -21.06 -17.15
C GLY A 245 3.63 -20.95 -17.77
N SER A 246 3.39 -21.71 -18.85
CA SER A 246 2.11 -21.74 -19.55
C SER A 246 1.04 -22.59 -18.85
N ASP A 247 1.42 -23.36 -17.82
CA ASP A 247 0.55 -24.21 -17.02
C ASP A 247 0.04 -23.52 -15.74
N ILE A 248 0.29 -22.21 -15.60
CA ILE A 248 -0.22 -21.40 -14.51
C ILE A 248 -1.58 -20.84 -14.90
N THR A 249 -2.55 -21.05 -14.05
CA THR A 249 -3.91 -20.54 -14.19
C THR A 249 -4.30 -19.71 -12.97
N ILE A 250 -5.23 -18.78 -13.16
CA ILE A 250 -5.79 -18.02 -12.03
C ILE A 250 -6.97 -18.81 -11.46
N GLY A 251 -6.90 -19.13 -10.19
CA GLY A 251 -7.94 -19.79 -9.42
C GLY A 251 -8.95 -18.80 -8.84
N GLY A 252 -9.09 -18.79 -7.51
CA GLY A 252 -9.96 -17.87 -6.81
C GLY A 252 -9.40 -16.44 -6.78
N VAL A 253 -10.29 -15.44 -6.85
CA VAL A 253 -9.93 -14.02 -6.72
C VAL A 253 -10.85 -13.36 -5.71
N PHE A 254 -10.25 -12.71 -4.71
CA PHE A 254 -10.94 -11.82 -3.79
C PHE A 254 -10.41 -10.41 -4.02
N ALA A 255 -11.14 -9.59 -4.75
CA ALA A 255 -10.75 -8.25 -5.12
C ALA A 255 -11.83 -7.22 -4.82
N SER A 256 -11.41 -6.01 -4.49
CA SER A 256 -12.23 -4.82 -4.56
C SER A 256 -11.56 -3.81 -5.49
N TYR A 257 -12.34 -2.92 -6.06
CA TYR A 257 -11.86 -1.97 -7.06
C TYR A 257 -12.03 -0.55 -6.57
N GLN A 258 -11.11 0.31 -6.97
CA GLN A 258 -11.10 1.72 -6.66
C GLN A 258 -10.55 2.52 -7.83
N GLU A 259 -10.83 3.82 -7.85
CA GLU A 259 -10.18 4.74 -8.77
C GLU A 259 -8.90 5.30 -8.14
N GLU A 260 -7.82 5.25 -8.89
CA GLU A 260 -6.55 5.90 -8.54
C GLU A 260 -6.30 7.10 -9.43
N GLN A 261 -5.94 8.20 -8.80
CA GLN A 261 -5.60 9.45 -9.45
C GLN A 261 -4.25 9.94 -8.95
N ASN A 262 -3.38 10.33 -9.86
CA ASN A 262 -2.12 10.95 -9.50
C ASN A 262 -2.23 12.48 -9.64
N PHE A 263 -1.42 13.21 -8.88
CA PHE A 263 -1.30 14.65 -8.98
C PHE A 263 0.08 15.03 -9.48
N ASN A 264 0.15 15.68 -10.63
CA ASN A 264 1.40 16.21 -11.15
C ASN A 264 1.65 17.58 -10.50
N SER A 265 2.58 17.64 -9.58
CA SER A 265 2.90 18.87 -8.85
C SER A 265 3.58 19.95 -9.69
N ILE A 266 4.19 19.57 -10.82
CA ILE A 266 4.85 20.50 -11.73
C ILE A 266 3.81 21.25 -12.57
N TRP A 267 2.83 20.51 -13.09
CA TRP A 267 1.75 21.08 -13.90
C TRP A 267 0.54 21.54 -13.07
N GLY A 268 0.49 21.18 -11.79
CA GLY A 268 -0.62 21.54 -10.91
C GLY A 268 -1.95 20.86 -11.26
N VAL A 269 -1.91 19.74 -12.00
CA VAL A 269 -3.10 19.05 -12.50
C VAL A 269 -3.15 17.60 -11.99
N ARG A 270 -4.36 17.06 -11.92
CA ARG A 270 -4.58 15.63 -11.68
C ARG A 270 -4.47 14.87 -12.99
N SER A 271 -3.92 13.65 -12.94
CA SER A 271 -4.03 12.71 -14.06
C SER A 271 -5.50 12.28 -14.25
N SER A 272 -5.80 11.61 -15.37
CA SER A 272 -7.03 10.83 -15.48
C SER A 272 -7.14 9.82 -14.35
N ALA A 273 -8.37 9.52 -13.95
CA ALA A 273 -8.62 8.42 -13.02
C ALA A 273 -8.42 7.09 -13.75
N GLU A 274 -7.76 6.15 -13.08
CA GLU A 274 -7.50 4.80 -13.59
C GLU A 274 -8.12 3.78 -12.64
N SER A 275 -8.72 2.74 -13.19
CA SER A 275 -9.23 1.62 -12.39
C SER A 275 -8.05 0.86 -11.78
N ALA A 276 -8.20 0.48 -10.51
CA ALA A 276 -7.22 -0.29 -9.78
C ALA A 276 -7.87 -1.34 -8.90
N ALA A 277 -7.24 -2.52 -8.79
CA ALA A 277 -7.56 -3.45 -7.72
C ALA A 277 -6.96 -2.93 -6.41
N SER A 278 -7.77 -2.88 -5.36
CA SER A 278 -7.38 -2.28 -4.08
C SER A 278 -6.32 -3.12 -3.36
N ALA A 279 -5.50 -2.47 -2.54
CA ALA A 279 -4.66 -3.17 -1.58
C ALA A 279 -5.50 -4.10 -0.68
N GLY A 280 -4.95 -5.28 -0.37
CA GLY A 280 -5.68 -6.36 0.30
C GLY A 280 -6.35 -7.36 -0.65
N SER A 281 -6.45 -7.06 -1.96
CA SER A 281 -6.91 -8.06 -2.94
C SER A 281 -5.97 -9.25 -2.96
N VAL A 282 -6.53 -10.45 -3.13
CA VAL A 282 -5.79 -11.72 -3.17
C VAL A 282 -6.17 -12.50 -4.41
N VAL A 283 -5.16 -13.01 -5.09
CA VAL A 283 -5.29 -13.84 -6.29
C VAL A 283 -4.63 -15.18 -6.02
N GLU A 284 -5.34 -16.26 -6.27
CA GLU A 284 -4.79 -17.61 -6.27
C GLU A 284 -4.19 -17.91 -7.65
N LEU A 285 -2.95 -18.34 -7.65
CA LEU A 285 -2.26 -18.86 -8.82
C LEU A 285 -2.11 -20.38 -8.67
N VAL A 286 -2.65 -21.12 -9.60
CA VAL A 286 -2.62 -22.59 -9.59
C VAL A 286 -1.69 -23.07 -10.72
N LYS A 287 -0.68 -23.85 -10.38
CA LYS A 287 0.23 -24.49 -11.33
C LYS A 287 -0.01 -26.00 -11.32
N ALA A 288 -0.42 -26.55 -12.46
CA ALA A 288 -0.80 -27.97 -12.55
C ALA A 288 0.38 -28.92 -12.22
N SER A 289 1.60 -28.53 -12.63
CA SER A 289 2.84 -29.28 -12.35
C SER A 289 3.36 -29.11 -10.90
N GLY A 290 2.73 -28.25 -10.10
CA GLY A 290 3.23 -27.82 -8.80
C GLY A 290 4.25 -26.67 -8.91
N TRP A 291 4.40 -25.91 -7.83
CA TRP A 291 5.34 -24.79 -7.75
C TRP A 291 6.72 -25.28 -7.31
N SER A 292 7.74 -25.06 -8.14
CA SER A 292 9.13 -25.24 -7.75
C SER A 292 9.68 -24.01 -7.02
N PRO A 293 10.79 -24.13 -6.28
CA PRO A 293 11.47 -22.98 -5.69
C PRO A 293 11.87 -21.92 -6.73
N ASP A 294 12.28 -22.34 -7.93
CA ASP A 294 12.67 -21.43 -9.02
C ASP A 294 11.45 -20.66 -9.57
N ASP A 295 10.28 -21.32 -9.69
CA ASP A 295 9.03 -20.65 -10.08
C ASP A 295 8.63 -19.60 -9.05
N VAL A 296 8.76 -19.92 -7.76
CA VAL A 296 8.42 -18.97 -6.67
C VAL A 296 9.40 -17.80 -6.68
N ALA A 297 10.69 -18.05 -6.92
CA ALA A 297 11.69 -16.98 -7.06
C ALA A 297 11.38 -16.08 -8.26
N ALA A 298 11.02 -16.65 -9.41
CA ALA A 298 10.62 -15.91 -10.61
C ALA A 298 9.35 -15.07 -10.35
N LEU A 299 8.37 -15.65 -9.66
CA LEU A 299 7.15 -14.93 -9.26
C LEU A 299 7.47 -13.75 -8.34
N GLN A 300 8.32 -13.95 -7.32
CA GLN A 300 8.75 -12.86 -6.45
C GLN A 300 9.44 -11.74 -7.22
N HIS A 301 10.29 -12.08 -8.21
CA HIS A 301 10.94 -11.07 -9.04
C HIS A 301 9.96 -10.24 -9.89
N ILE A 302 8.86 -10.85 -10.34
CA ILE A 302 7.80 -10.14 -11.09
C ILE A 302 6.97 -9.22 -10.17
N LEU A 303 6.74 -9.66 -8.92
CA LEU A 303 5.88 -8.95 -7.98
C LEU A 303 6.57 -7.77 -7.31
N TYR A 304 7.89 -7.75 -7.27
CA TYR A 304 8.74 -6.68 -6.72
C TYR A 304 9.48 -5.91 -7.81
#